data_494793c408909f6b02155cb9d656a1ee
#
_entry.id   494793c408909f6b02155cb9d656a1ee
#
_cell.length_a   1.000
_cell.length_b   1.000
_cell.length_c   1.000
_cell.angle_alpha   90.00
_cell.angle_beta   90.00
_cell.angle_gamma   90.00
#
_symmetry.space_group_name_H-M   'P 1'
#
loop_
_entity.id
_entity.type
_entity.pdbx_description
1 polymer ?
#
loop_
_entity_poly.entity_id
_entity_poly.type
_entity_poly.pdbx_seq_one_letter_code
_entity_poly.pdbx_strand_id
1 'polypeptide(L)'
;GTSVPRDFVEAPSQMLEAWVWDKKVLDSFAADYRDPSKKIPPAILDQLKAAKYATYGCHYRRQLSFGLMDLVLHDRITDQNTAEALPLANQTLTDTFLPTPPDTAFICYFGHFTGYDAGYYGYAWADAIAADMATVFENSPDGYFDVATGRKMRDEIYSQGDSRDVNVSIEKFLGRPRSIEPFLKKIGALP
;
A
#
# COMPACT_ATOMS: atom_id res chain seq x y z
N GLY A 1 -2.51 6.40 16.56
CA GLY A 1 -2.47 7.71 15.93
C GLY A 1 -1.71 7.71 14.61
N THR A 2 -1.79 8.81 13.90
CA THR A 2 -1.12 8.99 12.60
C THR A 2 0.19 9.80 12.72
N SER A 3 0.60 10.16 13.94
CA SER A 3 1.85 10.86 14.21
C SER A 3 3.01 9.87 14.29
N VAL A 4 3.31 9.22 13.18
CA VAL A 4 4.40 8.25 12.97
C VAL A 4 5.14 8.60 11.68
N PRO A 5 6.32 8.02 11.40
CA PRO A 5 7.01 8.24 10.13
C PRO A 5 6.10 8.02 8.91
N ARG A 6 6.25 8.88 7.89
CA ARG A 6 5.38 8.94 6.73
C ARG A 6 5.37 7.64 5.91
N ASP A 7 6.51 6.97 5.85
CA ASP A 7 6.70 5.70 5.18
C ASP A 7 6.21 4.47 5.98
N PHE A 8 5.67 4.71 7.19
CA PHE A 8 5.03 3.68 8.00
C PHE A 8 3.52 3.92 8.20
N VAL A 9 3.07 5.17 8.18
CA VAL A 9 1.71 5.55 8.59
C VAL A 9 0.61 4.76 7.88
N GLU A 10 0.82 4.38 6.62
CA GLU A 10 -0.14 3.62 5.81
C GLU A 10 0.06 2.09 5.90
N ALA A 11 1.11 1.60 6.56
CA ALA A 11 1.36 0.16 6.63
C ALA A 11 0.22 -0.62 7.32
N PRO A 12 -0.34 -0.17 8.46
CA PRO A 12 -1.48 -0.84 9.07
C PRO A 12 -2.75 -0.81 8.21
N SER A 13 -3.06 0.32 7.55
CA SER A 13 -4.24 0.47 6.69
C SER A 13 -4.13 -0.40 5.45
N GLN A 14 -2.98 -0.39 4.77
CA GLN A 14 -2.72 -1.22 3.60
C GLN A 14 -2.69 -2.72 3.94
N MET A 15 -2.21 -3.09 5.14
CA MET A 15 -2.27 -4.48 5.60
C MET A 15 -3.72 -4.98 5.71
N LEU A 16 -4.63 -4.14 6.22
CA LEU A 16 -6.04 -4.52 6.36
C LEU A 16 -6.74 -4.81 5.02
N GLU A 17 -6.19 -4.36 3.89
CA GLU A 17 -6.68 -4.74 2.57
C GLU A 17 -6.62 -6.26 2.31
N ALA A 18 -5.71 -6.98 2.98
CA ALA A 18 -5.59 -8.42 2.83
C ALA A 18 -6.86 -9.16 3.28
N TRP A 19 -7.59 -8.64 4.27
CA TRP A 19 -8.83 -9.24 4.78
C TRP A 19 -9.90 -9.43 3.71
N VAL A 20 -10.04 -8.46 2.79
CA VAL A 20 -11.07 -8.54 1.73
C VAL A 20 -10.71 -9.50 0.59
N TRP A 21 -9.53 -10.13 0.63
CA TRP A 21 -9.11 -11.16 -0.32
C TRP A 21 -9.17 -12.58 0.28
N ASP A 22 -9.51 -12.68 1.56
CA ASP A 22 -9.73 -13.96 2.23
C ASP A 22 -11.20 -14.39 2.15
N LYS A 23 -11.44 -15.63 1.69
CA LYS A 23 -12.81 -16.16 1.49
C LYS A 23 -13.60 -16.23 2.80
N LYS A 24 -12.96 -16.65 3.90
CA LYS A 24 -13.59 -16.79 5.21
C LYS A 24 -14.01 -15.43 5.77
N VAL A 25 -13.16 -14.42 5.56
CA VAL A 25 -13.48 -13.04 5.94
C VAL A 25 -14.62 -12.49 5.10
N LEU A 26 -14.56 -12.64 3.78
CA LEU A 26 -15.64 -12.18 2.89
C LEU A 26 -16.98 -12.81 3.25
N ASP A 27 -17.02 -14.10 3.54
CA ASP A 27 -18.25 -14.80 3.90
C ASP A 27 -18.90 -14.31 5.20
N SER A 28 -18.13 -13.63 6.06
CA SER A 28 -18.67 -13.09 7.31
C SER A 28 -19.58 -11.87 7.09
N PHE A 29 -19.37 -11.09 6.01
CA PHE A 29 -20.11 -9.85 5.77
C PHE A 29 -20.63 -9.69 4.34
N ALA A 30 -19.97 -10.27 3.32
CA ALA A 30 -20.35 -10.10 1.93
C ALA A 30 -21.38 -11.15 1.50
N ALA A 31 -22.45 -10.69 0.85
CA ALA A 31 -23.50 -11.54 0.28
C ALA A 31 -24.24 -10.80 -0.85
N ASP A 32 -25.06 -11.50 -1.63
CA ASP A 32 -25.97 -10.87 -2.59
C ASP A 32 -26.98 -9.99 -1.80
N TYR A 33 -27.13 -8.75 -2.19
CA TYR A 33 -28.01 -7.80 -1.49
C TYR A 33 -29.49 -8.22 -1.54
N ARG A 34 -29.89 -9.09 -2.47
CA ARG A 34 -31.25 -9.64 -2.62
C ARG A 34 -31.43 -10.96 -1.88
N ASP A 35 -30.34 -11.66 -1.58
CA ASP A 35 -30.36 -12.97 -0.93
C ASP A 35 -29.10 -13.16 -0.07
N PRO A 36 -29.15 -12.81 1.23
CA PRO A 36 -28.00 -12.89 2.14
C PRO A 36 -27.40 -14.29 2.30
N SER A 37 -28.13 -15.35 1.89
CA SER A 37 -27.59 -16.71 1.92
C SER A 37 -26.58 -16.97 0.78
N LYS A 38 -26.61 -16.16 -0.28
CA LYS A 38 -25.71 -16.29 -1.43
C LYS A 38 -24.41 -15.57 -1.19
N LYS A 39 -23.36 -16.32 -0.97
CA LYS A 39 -21.97 -15.82 -0.80
C LYS A 39 -21.24 -15.78 -2.15
N ILE A 40 -20.13 -15.04 -2.19
CA ILE A 40 -19.27 -14.98 -3.39
C ILE A 40 -18.74 -16.39 -3.68
N PRO A 41 -18.98 -16.96 -4.87
CA PRO A 41 -18.43 -18.26 -5.22
C PRO A 41 -16.90 -18.25 -5.21
N PRO A 42 -16.22 -19.32 -4.73
CA PRO A 42 -14.75 -19.39 -4.72
C PRO A 42 -14.12 -19.10 -6.08
N ALA A 43 -14.67 -19.68 -7.16
CA ALA A 43 -14.17 -19.46 -8.51
C ALA A 43 -14.21 -17.98 -8.96
N ILE A 44 -15.19 -17.20 -8.51
CA ILE A 44 -15.25 -15.76 -8.79
C ILE A 44 -14.15 -15.02 -8.02
N LEU A 45 -13.91 -15.38 -6.76
CA LEU A 45 -12.83 -14.78 -5.99
C LEU A 45 -11.46 -15.09 -6.60
N ASP A 46 -11.25 -16.33 -7.08
CA ASP A 46 -10.02 -16.72 -7.76
C ASP A 46 -9.80 -15.93 -9.07
N GLN A 47 -10.87 -15.73 -9.85
CA GLN A 47 -10.83 -14.89 -11.04
C GLN A 47 -10.51 -13.43 -10.71
N LEU A 48 -11.07 -12.88 -9.65
CA LEU A 48 -10.77 -11.53 -9.18
C LEU A 48 -9.30 -11.39 -8.77
N LYS A 49 -8.75 -12.38 -8.04
CA LYS A 49 -7.33 -12.43 -7.70
C LYS A 49 -6.45 -12.49 -8.94
N ALA A 50 -6.77 -13.35 -9.90
CA ALA A 50 -6.04 -13.45 -11.15
C ALA A 50 -6.07 -12.13 -11.94
N ALA A 51 -7.22 -11.47 -12.03
CA ALA A 51 -7.37 -10.17 -12.70
C ALA A 51 -6.53 -9.07 -12.01
N LYS A 52 -6.49 -9.08 -10.66
CA LYS A 52 -5.66 -8.16 -9.87
C LYS A 52 -4.18 -8.36 -10.20
N TYR A 53 -3.69 -9.60 -10.23
CA TYR A 53 -2.28 -9.89 -10.56
C TYR A 53 -1.91 -9.50 -12.00
N ALA A 54 -2.81 -9.67 -12.97
CA ALA A 54 -2.55 -9.33 -14.36
C ALA A 54 -2.17 -7.87 -14.59
N THR A 55 -2.61 -6.96 -13.73
CA THR A 55 -2.37 -5.50 -13.85
C THR A 55 -1.38 -4.95 -12.82
N TYR A 56 -0.85 -5.77 -11.92
CA TYR A 56 0.01 -5.30 -10.83
C TYR A 56 1.29 -4.61 -11.29
N GLY A 57 1.94 -5.10 -12.33
CA GLY A 57 3.13 -4.45 -12.89
C GLY A 57 2.84 -3.01 -13.34
N CYS A 58 1.73 -2.80 -14.03
CA CYS A 58 1.29 -1.47 -14.44
C CYS A 58 0.91 -0.60 -13.22
N HIS A 59 0.19 -1.17 -12.26
CA HIS A 59 -0.19 -0.48 -11.01
C HIS A 59 1.03 0.04 -10.26
N TYR A 60 2.01 -0.83 -9.96
CA TYR A 60 3.19 -0.40 -9.19
C TYR A 60 4.09 0.53 -9.97
N ARG A 61 4.22 0.34 -11.28
CA ARG A 61 4.96 1.29 -12.10
C ARG A 61 4.37 2.69 -12.04
N ARG A 62 3.04 2.80 -12.04
CA ARG A 62 2.34 4.08 -11.85
C ARG A 62 2.57 4.65 -10.44
N GLN A 63 2.46 3.85 -9.39
CA GLN A 63 2.69 4.31 -8.02
C GLN A 63 4.13 4.82 -7.82
N LEU A 64 5.11 4.12 -8.37
CA LEU A 64 6.51 4.53 -8.31
C LEU A 64 6.76 5.82 -9.12
N SER A 65 6.08 5.99 -10.25
CA SER A 65 6.20 7.23 -11.03
C SER A 65 5.68 8.45 -10.28
N PHE A 66 4.61 8.31 -9.50
CA PHE A 66 4.10 9.37 -8.64
C PHE A 66 5.09 9.70 -7.51
N GLY A 67 5.67 8.70 -6.87
CA GLY A 67 6.70 8.92 -5.85
C GLY A 67 7.94 9.60 -6.40
N LEU A 68 8.41 9.19 -7.58
CA LEU A 68 9.56 9.83 -8.23
C LEU A 68 9.23 11.27 -8.66
N MET A 69 8.07 11.51 -9.24
CA MET A 69 7.64 12.87 -9.61
C MET A 69 7.58 13.77 -8.37
N ASP A 70 7.00 13.30 -7.28
CA ASP A 70 6.91 14.02 -6.02
C ASP A 70 8.31 14.40 -5.50
N LEU A 71 9.22 13.42 -5.39
CA LEU A 71 10.59 13.66 -4.91
C LEU A 71 11.37 14.63 -5.83
N VAL A 72 11.29 14.42 -7.14
CA VAL A 72 12.02 15.26 -8.11
C VAL A 72 11.53 16.71 -8.06
N LEU A 73 10.23 16.94 -7.93
CA LEU A 73 9.68 18.29 -7.80
C LEU A 73 10.17 18.97 -6.53
N HIS A 74 10.16 18.29 -5.39
CA HIS A 74 10.58 18.86 -4.11
C HIS A 74 12.11 19.00 -3.96
N ASP A 75 12.89 18.27 -4.77
CA ASP A 75 14.36 18.40 -4.82
C ASP A 75 14.81 19.53 -5.76
N ARG A 76 14.12 19.73 -6.92
CA ARG A 76 14.62 20.56 -8.00
C ARG A 76 13.88 21.87 -8.21
N ILE A 77 12.63 21.99 -7.76
CA ILE A 77 11.85 23.19 -7.94
C ILE A 77 12.02 24.13 -6.74
N THR A 78 12.29 25.37 -7.03
CA THR A 78 12.44 26.47 -6.08
C THR A 78 11.59 27.66 -6.54
N ASP A 79 11.51 28.72 -5.74
CA ASP A 79 10.81 29.95 -6.11
C ASP A 79 11.36 30.63 -7.39
N GLN A 80 12.60 30.30 -7.78
CA GLN A 80 13.23 30.88 -8.95
C GLN A 80 12.92 30.15 -10.26
N ASN A 81 12.47 28.90 -10.22
CA ASN A 81 12.23 28.10 -11.41
C ASN A 81 10.86 27.40 -11.43
N THR A 82 9.86 27.97 -10.77
CA THR A 82 8.50 27.39 -10.68
C THR A 82 7.88 27.05 -12.04
N ALA A 83 8.23 27.80 -13.10
CA ALA A 83 7.76 27.52 -14.46
C ALA A 83 8.24 26.17 -15.03
N GLU A 84 9.29 25.59 -14.46
CA GLU A 84 9.82 24.28 -14.86
C GLU A 84 9.05 23.10 -14.21
N ALA A 85 8.20 23.35 -13.21
CA ALA A 85 7.53 22.30 -12.45
C ALA A 85 6.67 21.40 -13.33
N LEU A 86 5.82 21.96 -14.18
CA LEU A 86 4.96 21.17 -15.06
C LEU A 86 5.74 20.39 -16.13
N PRO A 87 6.69 20.99 -16.87
CA PRO A 87 7.55 20.24 -17.78
C PRO A 87 8.32 19.11 -17.11
N LEU A 88 8.92 19.35 -15.94
CA LEU A 88 9.68 18.36 -15.19
C LEU A 88 8.80 17.20 -14.72
N ALA A 89 7.61 17.50 -14.20
CA ALA A 89 6.64 16.48 -13.78
C ALA A 89 6.21 15.59 -14.96
N ASN A 90 5.81 16.21 -16.08
CA ASN A 90 5.37 15.49 -17.27
C ASN A 90 6.50 14.63 -17.87
N GLN A 91 7.73 15.12 -17.87
CA GLN A 91 8.90 14.37 -18.30
C GLN A 91 9.14 13.16 -17.38
N THR A 92 9.12 13.37 -16.06
CA THR A 92 9.31 12.29 -15.07
C THR A 92 8.27 11.20 -15.21
N LEU A 93 6.98 11.57 -15.35
CA LEU A 93 5.90 10.60 -15.57
C LEU A 93 6.05 9.84 -16.89
N THR A 94 6.43 10.53 -17.97
CA THR A 94 6.67 9.93 -19.29
C THR A 94 7.81 8.91 -19.23
N ASP A 95 8.93 9.27 -18.61
CA ASP A 95 10.12 8.41 -18.54
C ASP A 95 9.91 7.18 -17.65
N THR A 96 9.06 7.31 -16.62
CA THR A 96 8.91 6.27 -15.61
C THR A 96 7.67 5.41 -15.77
N PHE A 97 6.64 5.89 -16.46
CA PHE A 97 5.39 5.16 -16.65
C PHE A 97 4.91 5.13 -18.10
N LEU A 98 4.18 6.14 -18.53
CA LEU A 98 3.60 6.27 -19.88
C LEU A 98 3.70 7.71 -20.38
N PRO A 99 3.74 7.91 -21.70
CA PRO A 99 3.73 9.27 -22.28
C PRO A 99 2.58 10.08 -21.71
N THR A 100 2.91 11.23 -21.15
CA THR A 100 1.91 12.18 -20.66
C THR A 100 1.17 12.80 -21.84
N PRO A 101 -0.18 12.79 -21.85
CA PRO A 101 -0.94 13.42 -22.93
C PRO A 101 -0.60 14.92 -23.03
N PRO A 102 -0.52 15.49 -24.25
CA PRO A 102 -0.28 16.90 -24.43
C PRO A 102 -1.36 17.74 -23.74
N ASP A 103 -1.02 18.94 -23.36
CA ASP A 103 -1.90 19.93 -22.74
C ASP A 103 -2.58 19.46 -21.41
N THR A 104 -1.94 18.51 -20.72
CA THR A 104 -2.42 18.04 -19.39
C THR A 104 -1.48 18.51 -18.29
N ALA A 105 -2.07 18.76 -17.10
CA ALA A 105 -1.35 19.25 -15.92
C ALA A 105 -1.75 18.40 -14.69
N PHE A 106 -1.27 17.14 -14.64
CA PHE A 106 -1.58 16.21 -13.54
C PHE A 106 -1.25 16.81 -12.17
N ILE A 107 -0.13 17.52 -12.06
CA ILE A 107 0.32 18.12 -10.79
C ILE A 107 -0.66 19.14 -10.22
N CYS A 108 -1.48 19.78 -11.06
CA CYS A 108 -2.42 20.82 -10.60
C CYS A 108 -3.59 20.28 -9.78
N TYR A 109 -3.86 18.97 -9.82
CA TYR A 109 -4.91 18.33 -9.04
C TYR A 109 -4.41 17.15 -8.20
N PHE A 110 -3.09 16.96 -8.13
CA PHE A 110 -2.50 15.90 -7.30
C PHE A 110 -2.51 16.32 -5.83
N GLY A 111 -3.62 16.06 -5.14
CA GLY A 111 -3.88 16.53 -3.77
C GLY A 111 -2.85 16.10 -2.72
N HIS A 112 -2.03 15.08 -3.00
CA HIS A 112 -0.98 14.62 -2.09
C HIS A 112 0.10 15.68 -1.83
N PHE A 113 0.31 16.62 -2.72
CA PHE A 113 1.25 17.73 -2.51
C PHE A 113 0.88 18.66 -1.35
N THR A 114 -0.36 18.62 -0.86
CA THR A 114 -0.81 19.46 0.26
C THR A 114 -0.74 18.77 1.62
N GLY A 115 -0.26 17.56 1.70
CA GLY A 115 -0.18 16.82 2.97
C GLY A 115 0.76 15.62 2.97
N TYR A 116 1.20 15.18 1.79
CA TYR A 116 2.16 14.10 1.56
C TYR A 116 3.32 14.56 0.68
N ASP A 117 3.65 15.85 0.74
CA ASP A 117 4.76 16.51 0.05
C ASP A 117 6.08 15.79 0.35
N ALA A 118 6.83 15.45 -0.72
CA ALA A 118 8.04 14.62 -0.69
C ALA A 118 7.85 13.26 0.04
N GLY A 119 6.61 12.82 0.22
CA GLY A 119 6.26 11.65 1.02
C GLY A 119 5.45 10.59 0.29
N TYR A 120 5.08 10.79 -0.99
CA TYR A 120 4.26 9.82 -1.73
C TYR A 120 4.92 8.43 -1.87
N TYR A 121 6.24 8.36 -1.93
CA TYR A 121 6.99 7.10 -1.94
C TYR A 121 6.61 6.19 -0.76
N GLY A 122 6.16 6.80 0.34
CA GLY A 122 5.77 6.11 1.56
C GLY A 122 4.67 5.07 1.36
N TYR A 123 3.77 5.24 0.38
CA TYR A 123 2.74 4.24 0.06
C TYR A 123 3.33 2.90 -0.42
N ALA A 124 4.27 2.94 -1.35
CA ALA A 124 4.92 1.71 -1.83
C ALA A 124 5.81 1.08 -0.75
N TRP A 125 6.47 1.91 0.05
CA TRP A 125 7.27 1.45 1.18
C TRP A 125 6.40 0.80 2.26
N ALA A 126 5.31 1.45 2.65
CA ALA A 126 4.34 0.94 3.60
C ALA A 126 3.67 -0.35 3.12
N ASP A 127 3.41 -0.50 1.82
CA ASP A 127 2.82 -1.72 1.26
C ASP A 127 3.77 -2.93 1.35
N ALA A 128 5.08 -2.71 1.24
CA ALA A 128 6.06 -3.76 1.50
C ALA A 128 6.06 -4.21 2.96
N ILE A 129 5.93 -3.27 3.91
CA ILE A 129 5.78 -3.57 5.33
C ILE A 129 4.44 -4.28 5.59
N ALA A 130 3.37 -3.79 5.01
CA ALA A 130 2.02 -4.34 5.13
C ALA A 130 1.94 -5.81 4.67
N ALA A 131 2.57 -6.12 3.53
CA ALA A 131 2.63 -7.49 3.02
C ALA A 131 3.38 -8.43 3.97
N ASP A 132 4.48 -7.96 4.55
CA ASP A 132 5.25 -8.74 5.53
C ASP A 132 4.47 -8.95 6.83
N MET A 133 3.81 -7.92 7.34
CA MET A 133 2.96 -7.99 8.54
C MET A 133 1.75 -8.92 8.34
N ALA A 134 1.15 -8.93 7.16
CA ALA A 134 0.01 -9.80 6.84
C ALA A 134 0.36 -11.29 7.00
N THR A 135 1.62 -11.68 6.74
CA THR A 135 2.07 -13.08 6.89
C THR A 135 1.89 -13.63 8.30
N VAL A 136 1.87 -12.78 9.34
CA VAL A 136 1.66 -13.21 10.72
C VAL A 136 0.24 -13.76 10.90
N PHE A 137 -0.73 -13.10 10.28
CA PHE A 137 -2.12 -13.57 10.27
C PHE A 137 -2.29 -14.79 9.37
N GLU A 138 -1.72 -14.77 8.17
CA GLU A 138 -1.81 -15.88 7.21
C GLU A 138 -1.29 -17.20 7.79
N ASN A 139 -0.26 -17.11 8.63
CA ASN A 139 0.35 -18.29 9.30
C ASN A 139 -0.22 -18.59 10.70
N SER A 140 -1.21 -17.83 11.18
CA SER A 140 -1.84 -18.07 12.47
C SER A 140 -2.93 -19.15 12.38
N PRO A 141 -3.28 -19.82 13.49
CA PRO A 141 -4.26 -20.93 13.48
C PRO A 141 -5.62 -20.56 12.92
N ASP A 142 -6.12 -19.35 13.23
CA ASP A 142 -7.42 -18.86 12.79
C ASP A 142 -7.34 -17.85 11.64
N GLY A 143 -6.14 -17.69 11.05
CA GLY A 143 -5.90 -16.75 9.95
C GLY A 143 -6.24 -15.31 10.34
N TYR A 144 -6.92 -14.60 9.45
CA TYR A 144 -7.29 -13.20 9.67
C TYR A 144 -8.31 -12.98 10.82
N PHE A 145 -8.85 -14.05 11.43
CA PHE A 145 -9.67 -13.99 12.63
C PHE A 145 -8.93 -14.35 13.92
N ASP A 146 -7.62 -14.59 13.86
CA ASP A 146 -6.85 -14.97 15.04
C ASP A 146 -6.79 -13.84 16.06
N VAL A 147 -7.44 -14.04 17.19
CA VAL A 147 -7.58 -13.05 18.25
C VAL A 147 -6.25 -12.74 18.94
N ALA A 148 -5.38 -13.73 19.08
CA ALA A 148 -4.07 -13.55 19.72
C ALA A 148 -3.17 -12.67 18.85
N THR A 149 -3.14 -12.93 17.55
CA THR A 149 -2.42 -12.11 16.57
C THR A 149 -2.99 -10.69 16.50
N GLY A 150 -4.33 -10.54 16.51
CA GLY A 150 -4.98 -9.24 16.55
C GLY A 150 -4.63 -8.42 17.80
N ARG A 151 -4.55 -9.07 18.97
CA ARG A 151 -4.09 -8.43 20.22
C ARG A 151 -2.62 -8.03 20.13
N LYS A 152 -1.76 -8.91 19.63
CA LYS A 152 -0.34 -8.61 19.39
C LYS A 152 -0.17 -7.40 18.48
N MET A 153 -0.93 -7.33 17.39
CA MET A 153 -0.92 -6.17 16.50
C MET A 153 -1.35 -4.89 17.21
N ARG A 154 -2.42 -4.94 17.99
CA ARG A 154 -2.84 -3.79 18.79
C ARG A 154 -1.75 -3.34 19.74
N ASP A 155 -1.13 -4.28 20.47
CA ASP A 155 -0.21 -3.98 21.55
C ASP A 155 1.18 -3.56 21.03
N GLU A 156 1.66 -4.13 19.91
CA GLU A 156 2.98 -3.83 19.37
C GLU A 156 2.98 -2.71 18.31
N ILE A 157 1.87 -2.46 17.63
CA ILE A 157 1.76 -1.47 16.55
C ILE A 157 0.88 -0.30 16.97
N TYR A 158 -0.43 -0.52 17.14
CA TYR A 158 -1.38 0.58 17.34
C TYR A 158 -1.20 1.31 18.67
N SER A 159 -0.98 0.58 19.77
CA SER A 159 -0.80 1.17 21.10
C SER A 159 0.54 1.92 21.24
N GLN A 160 1.53 1.55 20.45
CA GLN A 160 2.85 2.17 20.52
C GLN A 160 2.87 3.50 19.76
N GLY A 161 2.22 3.60 18.61
CA GLY A 161 2.33 4.79 17.77
C GLY A 161 3.80 5.11 17.51
N ASP A 162 4.21 6.32 17.86
CA ASP A 162 5.60 6.83 17.77
C ASP A 162 6.32 6.87 19.14
N SER A 163 5.83 6.12 20.13
CA SER A 163 6.47 6.06 21.46
C SER A 163 7.80 5.31 21.46
N ARG A 164 8.09 4.56 20.42
CA ARG A 164 9.35 3.87 20.14
C ARG A 164 9.57 3.77 18.61
N ASP A 165 10.81 3.49 18.20
CA ASP A 165 11.14 3.27 16.79
C ASP A 165 10.18 2.25 16.14
N VAL A 166 9.58 2.65 15.03
CA VAL A 166 8.58 1.83 14.31
C VAL A 166 9.18 0.52 13.79
N ASN A 167 10.47 0.46 13.46
CA ASN A 167 11.13 -0.78 13.07
C ASN A 167 11.16 -1.79 14.20
N VAL A 168 11.40 -1.32 15.42
CA VAL A 168 11.34 -2.17 16.64
C VAL A 168 9.91 -2.68 16.84
N SER A 169 8.91 -1.85 16.62
CA SER A 169 7.49 -2.24 16.69
C SER A 169 7.15 -3.32 15.68
N ILE A 170 7.58 -3.13 14.43
CA ILE A 170 7.36 -4.10 13.34
C ILE A 170 8.05 -5.44 13.66
N GLU A 171 9.32 -5.43 14.04
CA GLU A 171 10.07 -6.66 14.35
C GLU A 171 9.48 -7.42 15.54
N LYS A 172 9.01 -6.73 16.56
CA LYS A 172 8.30 -7.34 17.69
C LYS A 172 6.99 -7.99 17.25
N PHE A 173 6.24 -7.33 16.36
CA PHE A 173 5.03 -7.90 15.79
C PHE A 173 5.34 -9.10 14.91
N LEU A 174 6.32 -9.01 14.02
CA LEU A 174 6.75 -10.12 13.15
C LEU A 174 7.36 -11.30 13.94
N GLY A 175 8.07 -11.02 15.04
CA GLY A 175 8.91 -12.00 15.76
C GLY A 175 10.22 -12.33 15.03
N ARG A 176 10.58 -11.53 14.02
CA ARG A 176 11.77 -11.66 13.18
C ARG A 176 12.10 -10.33 12.50
N PRO A 177 13.29 -10.17 11.92
CA PRO A 177 13.58 -9.05 11.02
C PRO A 177 12.61 -9.00 9.84
N ARG A 178 12.41 -7.80 9.29
CA ARG A 178 11.57 -7.56 8.11
C ARG A 178 12.10 -8.28 6.87
N SER A 179 11.20 -8.67 5.97
CA SER A 179 11.52 -9.24 4.67
C SER A 179 10.72 -8.56 3.56
N ILE A 180 11.35 -8.36 2.41
CA ILE A 180 10.71 -7.87 1.19
C ILE A 180 10.01 -9.01 0.42
N GLU A 181 10.31 -10.26 0.71
CA GLU A 181 9.81 -11.41 -0.06
C GLU A 181 8.27 -11.49 -0.11
N PRO A 182 7.52 -11.30 1.01
CA PRO A 182 6.06 -11.31 0.95
C PRO A 182 5.49 -10.28 -0.03
N PHE A 183 6.11 -9.10 -0.09
CA PHE A 183 5.71 -8.09 -1.05
C PHE A 183 6.02 -8.51 -2.49
N LEU A 184 7.20 -9.04 -2.75
CA LEU A 184 7.58 -9.52 -4.09
C LEU A 184 6.67 -10.67 -4.57
N LYS A 185 6.26 -11.56 -3.66
CA LYS A 185 5.24 -12.60 -3.94
C LYS A 185 3.87 -11.97 -4.22
N LYS A 186 3.45 -11.03 -3.39
CA LYS A 186 2.18 -10.30 -3.55
C LYS A 186 2.05 -9.65 -4.93
N ILE A 187 3.14 -9.10 -5.47
CA ILE A 187 3.14 -8.44 -6.78
C ILE A 187 3.49 -9.36 -7.96
N GLY A 188 3.75 -10.65 -7.70
CA GLY A 188 4.10 -11.64 -8.73
C GLY A 188 5.54 -11.52 -9.25
N ALA A 189 6.43 -10.86 -8.53
CA ALA A 189 7.86 -10.75 -8.87
C ALA A 189 8.67 -11.95 -8.34
N LEU A 190 8.12 -12.72 -7.42
CA LEU A 190 8.62 -14.02 -6.96
C LEU A 190 7.51 -15.06 -7.02
N PRO A 191 7.84 -16.35 -7.25
CA PRO A 191 6.88 -17.45 -7.22
C PRO A 191 6.29 -17.69 -5.84
#